data_ce988805c10733ba4cf26445a794ccc8
#
_entry.id   ce988805c10733ba4cf26445a794ccc8
#
_cell.length_a   1.000
_cell.length_b   1.000
_cell.length_c   1.000
_cell.angle_alpha   90.00
_cell.angle_beta   90.00
_cell.angle_gamma   90.00
#
_symmetry.space_group_name_H-M   'P 1'
#
loop_
_entity.id
_entity.type
_entity.pdbx_description
1 polymer ?
#
loop_
_entity_poly.entity_id
_entity_poly.type
_entity_poly.pdbx_seq_one_letter_code
_entity_poly.pdbx_strand_id
1 'polypeptide(L)'
;MALTPASRPKIVKKRTKKFIRHQSDRYVKLSRSWRKPKGIDNRVRRKFKGMYLMPNIGYGSNAATRHMMPSGFKKVLVHNLKELEVLMMQNKTYCAEIARGVSAKNRFVLFY
;
A
#
# COMPACT_ATOMS: atom_id res chain seq x y z
N MET A 1 11.17 -5.45 25.59
CA MET A 1 11.30 -4.17 24.88
C MET A 1 10.85 -4.31 23.43
N ALA A 2 10.17 -3.33 22.91
CA ALA A 2 9.81 -3.32 21.49
C ALA A 2 11.06 -3.07 20.63
N LEU A 3 11.16 -3.77 19.50
CA LEU A 3 12.22 -3.54 18.54
C LEU A 3 12.02 -2.20 17.85
N THR A 4 13.10 -1.49 17.60
CA THR A 4 13.09 -0.25 16.83
C THR A 4 13.78 -0.48 15.49
N PRO A 5 13.32 0.16 14.41
CA PRO A 5 13.96 -0.01 13.10
C PRO A 5 15.36 0.63 13.09
N ALA A 6 16.25 0.09 12.24
CA ALA A 6 17.58 0.63 12.08
C ALA A 6 17.56 2.05 11.48
N SER A 7 16.56 2.35 10.66
CA SER A 7 16.40 3.61 9.96
C SER A 7 14.92 3.99 9.95
N ARG A 8 14.64 5.25 10.20
CA ARG A 8 13.25 5.74 10.23
C ARG A 8 13.11 7.04 9.44
N PRO A 9 13.32 6.99 8.13
CA PRO A 9 13.21 8.19 7.31
C PRO A 9 11.76 8.69 7.27
N LYS A 10 11.61 9.99 7.08
CA LYS A 10 10.28 10.59 6.95
C LYS A 10 9.62 10.14 5.66
N ILE A 11 8.38 9.66 5.76
CA ILE A 11 7.61 9.24 4.61
C ILE A 11 6.92 10.46 4.01
N VAL A 12 7.27 10.79 2.76
CA VAL A 12 6.65 11.88 2.03
C VAL A 12 5.87 11.30 0.87
N LYS A 13 4.57 11.54 0.85
CA LYS A 13 3.68 11.10 -0.24
C LYS A 13 3.59 12.18 -1.31
N LYS A 14 3.78 11.81 -2.56
CA LYS A 14 3.63 12.73 -3.70
C LYS A 14 2.19 13.20 -3.87
N ARG A 15 1.24 12.35 -3.51
CA ARG A 15 -0.18 12.67 -3.58
C ARG A 15 -0.92 11.98 -2.44
N THR A 16 -1.69 12.75 -1.68
CA THR A 16 -2.53 12.23 -0.59
C THR A 16 -4.00 12.15 -0.97
N LYS A 17 -4.43 12.94 -1.96
CA LYS A 17 -5.80 12.88 -2.48
C LYS A 17 -6.02 11.60 -3.24
N LYS A 18 -7.21 11.01 -3.08
CA LYS A 18 -7.57 9.81 -3.83
C LYS A 18 -7.90 10.15 -5.28
N PHE A 19 -7.63 9.21 -6.18
CA PHE A 19 -8.10 9.29 -7.55
C PHE A 19 -9.58 8.89 -7.56
N ILE A 20 -10.44 9.76 -8.06
CA ILE A 20 -11.89 9.52 -8.09
C ILE A 20 -12.35 9.27 -9.52
N ARG A 21 -13.38 8.42 -9.65
CA ARG A 21 -13.97 8.12 -10.94
C ARG A 21 -14.61 9.37 -11.56
N HIS A 22 -14.41 9.60 -12.85
CA HIS A 22 -15.01 10.72 -13.57
C HIS A 22 -16.53 10.69 -13.43
N GLN A 23 -17.13 11.83 -13.14
CA GLN A 23 -18.58 12.03 -12.92
C GLN A 23 -19.14 11.33 -11.67
N SER A 24 -18.32 10.75 -10.81
CA SER A 24 -18.81 10.14 -9.57
C SER A 24 -19.38 11.17 -8.58
N ASP A 25 -19.02 12.43 -8.71
CA ASP A 25 -19.55 13.55 -7.92
C ASP A 25 -20.93 14.02 -8.40
N ARG A 26 -21.33 13.68 -9.65
CA ARG A 26 -22.59 14.11 -10.25
C ARG A 26 -23.71 13.08 -10.15
N TYR A 27 -23.38 11.80 -10.06
CA TYR A 27 -24.35 10.71 -10.07
C TYR A 27 -24.24 9.89 -8.78
N VAL A 28 -25.37 9.74 -8.09
CA VAL A 28 -25.42 8.99 -6.82
C VAL A 28 -25.07 7.52 -7.01
N LYS A 29 -25.48 6.93 -8.14
CA LYS A 29 -25.24 5.51 -8.43
C LYS A 29 -23.80 5.19 -8.80
N LEU A 30 -22.97 6.20 -9.12
CA LEU A 30 -21.56 5.96 -9.45
C LEU A 30 -20.71 6.00 -8.18
N SER A 31 -20.02 4.90 -7.91
CA SER A 31 -19.04 4.83 -6.83
C SER A 31 -17.80 5.68 -7.19
N ARG A 32 -17.15 6.23 -6.17
CA ARG A 32 -15.90 6.98 -6.36
C ARG A 32 -14.70 6.08 -6.64
N SER A 33 -14.85 4.78 -6.56
CA SER A 33 -13.78 3.83 -6.88
C SER A 33 -13.28 4.07 -8.29
N TRP A 34 -11.96 4.16 -8.44
CA TRP A 34 -11.35 4.51 -9.71
C TRP A 34 -11.70 3.51 -10.82
N ARG A 35 -12.06 4.04 -11.98
CA ARG A 35 -12.22 3.29 -13.23
C ARG A 35 -11.55 4.09 -14.34
N LYS A 36 -10.71 3.42 -15.12
CA LYS A 36 -9.97 4.08 -16.21
C LYS A 36 -10.92 4.52 -17.31
N PRO A 37 -10.93 5.81 -17.70
CA PRO A 37 -11.75 6.28 -18.81
C PRO A 37 -11.31 5.64 -20.13
N LYS A 38 -12.28 5.24 -20.97
CA LYS A 38 -12.00 4.59 -22.25
C LYS A 38 -12.72 5.24 -23.42
N GLY A 39 -13.58 6.23 -23.16
CA GLY A 39 -14.33 6.92 -24.21
C GLY A 39 -13.43 7.70 -25.16
N ILE A 40 -13.82 7.74 -26.45
CA ILE A 40 -13.01 8.44 -27.47
C ILE A 40 -12.90 9.93 -27.23
N ASP A 41 -13.95 10.56 -26.71
CA ASP A 41 -14.00 12.00 -26.47
C ASP A 41 -13.86 12.38 -24.99
N ASN A 42 -13.50 11.41 -24.14
CA ASN A 42 -13.43 11.67 -22.70
C ASN A 42 -12.27 12.61 -22.36
N ARG A 43 -12.58 13.75 -21.75
CA ARG A 43 -11.60 14.78 -21.40
C ARG A 43 -10.57 14.29 -20.38
N VAL A 44 -10.98 13.46 -19.43
CA VAL A 44 -10.07 12.90 -18.42
C VAL A 44 -9.08 11.95 -19.10
N ARG A 45 -9.55 11.09 -19.99
CA ARG A 45 -8.65 10.19 -20.75
C ARG A 45 -7.63 10.98 -21.56
N ARG A 46 -8.05 12.09 -22.16
CA ARG A 46 -7.21 12.95 -22.99
C ARG A 46 -6.34 13.91 -22.18
N LYS A 47 -6.46 13.89 -20.85
CA LYS A 47 -5.65 14.68 -19.92
C LYS A 47 -5.77 16.19 -20.13
N PHE A 48 -6.99 16.68 -20.34
CA PHE A 48 -7.21 18.13 -20.45
C PHE A 48 -6.98 18.82 -19.10
N LYS A 49 -6.54 20.08 -19.15
CA LYS A 49 -6.37 20.90 -17.95
C LYS A 49 -7.72 21.11 -17.24
N GLY A 50 -7.69 21.20 -15.91
CA GLY A 50 -8.88 21.42 -15.11
C GLY A 50 -9.75 20.20 -14.90
N MET A 51 -9.33 19.04 -15.39
CA MET A 51 -10.04 17.78 -15.21
C MET A 51 -9.36 16.91 -14.14
N TYR A 52 -10.03 15.83 -13.74
CA TYR A 52 -9.47 14.87 -12.79
C TYR A 52 -8.17 14.27 -13.31
N LEU A 53 -7.25 14.03 -12.39
CA LEU A 53 -5.99 13.40 -12.72
C LEU A 53 -6.14 11.88 -12.75
N MET A 54 -5.41 11.24 -13.64
CA MET A 54 -5.37 9.77 -13.75
C MET A 54 -4.14 9.22 -13.04
N PRO A 55 -4.26 8.04 -12.39
CA PRO A 55 -3.07 7.38 -11.83
C PRO A 55 -2.02 7.09 -12.90
N ASN A 56 -0.76 7.35 -12.57
CA ASN A 56 0.37 6.99 -13.43
C ASN A 56 1.60 6.67 -12.57
N ILE A 57 2.65 6.20 -13.24
CA ILE A 57 3.88 5.77 -12.56
C ILE A 57 4.53 6.92 -11.77
N GLY A 58 4.40 8.16 -12.24
CA GLY A 58 4.98 9.33 -11.58
C GLY A 58 4.50 9.59 -10.17
N TYR A 59 3.35 9.02 -9.77
CA TYR A 59 2.84 9.12 -8.41
C TYR A 59 3.40 8.07 -7.45
N GLY A 60 4.27 7.20 -7.93
CA GLY A 60 4.91 6.18 -7.08
C GLY A 60 5.73 6.83 -5.96
N SER A 61 5.75 6.17 -4.81
CA SER A 61 6.51 6.64 -3.66
C SER A 61 8.01 6.48 -3.88
N ASN A 62 8.79 7.28 -3.14
CA ASN A 62 10.24 7.15 -3.12
C ASN A 62 10.64 5.70 -2.77
N ALA A 63 11.59 5.14 -3.50
CA ALA A 63 12.04 3.76 -3.29
C ALA A 63 12.54 3.51 -1.87
N ALA A 64 13.15 4.50 -1.22
CA ALA A 64 13.67 4.36 0.13
C ALA A 64 12.55 4.18 1.17
N THR A 65 11.36 4.74 0.92
CA THR A 65 10.22 4.66 1.84
C THR A 65 9.05 3.85 1.30
N ARG A 66 9.21 3.23 0.11
CA ARG A 66 8.15 2.43 -0.51
C ARG A 66 7.84 1.21 0.36
N HIS A 67 6.55 0.93 0.55
CA HIS A 67 6.05 -0.18 1.37
C HIS A 67 6.42 -0.10 2.85
N MET A 68 6.96 1.01 3.31
CA MET A 68 7.34 1.21 4.71
C MET A 68 6.10 1.55 5.54
N MET A 69 6.01 0.93 6.72
CA MET A 69 4.97 1.24 7.69
C MET A 69 5.31 2.54 8.45
N PRO A 70 4.32 3.20 9.07
CA PRO A 70 4.60 4.40 9.89
C PRO A 70 5.63 4.16 11.00
N SER A 71 5.76 2.90 11.49
CA SER A 71 6.76 2.54 12.50
C SER A 71 8.19 2.51 11.96
N GLY A 72 8.37 2.48 10.63
CA GLY A 72 9.67 2.38 9.99
C GLY A 72 10.06 0.98 9.52
N PHE A 73 9.28 -0.03 9.87
CA PHE A 73 9.48 -1.40 9.38
C PHE A 73 8.75 -1.62 8.05
N LYS A 74 9.26 -2.56 7.27
CA LYS A 74 8.55 -3.08 6.11
C LYS A 74 7.90 -4.41 6.50
N LYS A 75 6.64 -4.59 6.14
CA LYS A 75 5.85 -5.74 6.52
C LYS A 75 6.08 -6.91 5.57
N VAL A 76 6.22 -8.12 6.12
CA VAL A 76 6.31 -9.36 5.35
C VAL A 76 5.26 -10.32 5.86
N LEU A 77 4.45 -10.89 4.96
CA LEU A 77 3.47 -11.93 5.30
C LEU A 77 4.18 -13.25 5.59
N VAL A 78 3.81 -13.90 6.69
CA VAL A 78 4.40 -15.14 7.14
C VAL A 78 3.31 -16.21 7.23
N HIS A 79 3.53 -17.35 6.57
CA HIS A 79 2.58 -18.45 6.51
C HIS A 79 3.01 -19.62 7.39
N ASN A 80 4.31 -19.76 7.66
CA ASN A 80 4.86 -20.88 8.43
C ASN A 80 6.14 -20.48 9.17
N LEU A 81 6.66 -21.39 9.99
CA LEU A 81 7.87 -21.15 10.78
C LEU A 81 9.11 -20.93 9.93
N LYS A 82 9.21 -21.60 8.78
CA LYS A 82 10.37 -21.44 7.90
C LYS A 82 10.50 -20.02 7.38
N GLU A 83 9.39 -19.42 6.99
CA GLU A 83 9.37 -18.01 6.53
C GLU A 83 9.72 -17.05 7.68
N LEU A 84 9.28 -17.35 8.89
CA LEU A 84 9.57 -16.53 10.06
C LEU A 84 11.06 -16.59 10.42
N GLU A 85 11.69 -17.75 10.33
CA GLU A 85 13.11 -17.91 10.65
C GLU A 85 14.01 -17.06 9.78
N VAL A 86 13.65 -16.90 8.49
CA VAL A 86 14.39 -16.04 7.57
C VAL A 86 14.37 -14.59 8.05
N LEU A 87 13.28 -14.14 8.64
CA LEU A 87 13.13 -12.74 9.10
C LEU A 87 13.93 -12.45 10.38
N MET A 88 14.31 -13.46 11.14
CA MET A 88 15.07 -13.25 12.38
C MET A 88 16.40 -12.55 12.15
N MET A 89 17.02 -12.76 11.01
CA MET A 89 18.27 -12.09 10.64
C MET A 89 18.07 -10.66 10.15
N GLN A 90 16.82 -10.25 9.87
CA GLN A 90 16.46 -8.95 9.33
C GLN A 90 15.51 -8.20 10.26
N ASN A 91 15.60 -8.44 11.54
CA ASN A 91 14.66 -7.92 12.54
C ASN A 91 14.72 -6.40 12.73
N LYS A 92 15.71 -5.72 12.16
CA LYS A 92 15.81 -4.26 12.20
C LYS A 92 15.16 -3.58 10.99
N THR A 93 14.87 -4.34 9.94
CA THR A 93 14.33 -3.79 8.69
C THR A 93 12.88 -4.23 8.46
N TYR A 94 12.57 -5.49 8.78
CA TYR A 94 11.27 -6.09 8.48
C TYR A 94 10.53 -6.49 9.74
N CYS A 95 9.21 -6.48 9.67
CA CYS A 95 8.35 -7.08 10.68
C CYS A 95 7.47 -8.14 10.03
N ALA A 96 7.06 -9.14 10.83
CA ALA A 96 6.23 -10.23 10.36
C ALA A 96 4.75 -9.91 10.60
N GLU A 97 3.91 -10.25 9.63
CA GLU A 97 2.47 -10.27 9.79
C GLU A 97 1.99 -11.68 9.47
N ILE A 98 1.26 -12.28 10.41
CA ILE A 98 0.74 -13.64 10.22
C ILE A 98 -0.36 -13.59 9.18
N ALA A 99 -0.26 -14.45 8.14
CA ALA A 99 -1.23 -14.49 7.06
C ALA A 99 -2.61 -14.89 7.56
N ARG A 100 -3.66 -14.39 6.88
CA ARG A 100 -5.04 -14.64 7.26
C ARG A 100 -5.41 -16.13 7.19
N GLY A 101 -4.85 -16.87 6.23
CA GLY A 101 -5.17 -18.28 6.03
C GLY A 101 -4.56 -19.24 7.05
N VAL A 102 -3.73 -18.74 7.98
CA VAL A 102 -3.11 -19.58 9.00
C VAL A 102 -4.14 -19.99 10.05
N SER A 103 -4.18 -21.30 10.39
CA SER A 103 -5.11 -21.81 11.40
C SER A 103 -4.81 -21.22 12.79
N ALA A 104 -5.81 -21.22 13.68
CA ALA A 104 -5.66 -20.65 15.02
C ALA A 104 -4.52 -21.31 15.80
N LYS A 105 -4.38 -22.62 15.70
CA LYS A 105 -3.31 -23.37 16.35
C LYS A 105 -1.93 -22.95 15.85
N ASN A 106 -1.74 -22.90 14.54
CA ASN A 106 -0.48 -22.51 13.94
C ASN A 106 -0.17 -21.04 14.15
N ARG A 107 -1.20 -20.21 14.19
CA ARG A 107 -1.06 -18.79 14.48
C ARG A 107 -0.47 -18.56 15.87
N PHE A 108 -0.91 -19.31 16.84
CA PHE A 108 -0.38 -19.27 18.21
C PHE A 108 1.11 -19.65 18.24
N VAL A 109 1.49 -20.69 17.51
CA VAL A 109 2.89 -21.13 17.41
C VAL A 109 3.76 -20.04 16.79
N LEU A 110 3.29 -19.40 15.72
CA LEU A 110 4.02 -18.31 15.07
C LEU A 110 4.17 -17.09 15.98
N PHE A 111 3.14 -16.77 16.73
CA PHE A 111 3.18 -15.64 17.66
C PHE A 111 4.22 -15.84 18.76
N TYR A 112 4.25 -17.04 19.31
CA TYR A 112 5.18 -17.38 20.39
C TYR A 112 6.64 -17.34 19.92
#